data_8f6dab661acdfa4c528f13a73fb3f1a8
#
_entry.id   8f6dab661acdfa4c528f13a73fb3f1a8
#
_cell.length_a   1.000
_cell.length_b   1.000
_cell.length_c   1.000
_cell.angle_alpha   90.00
_cell.angle_beta   90.00
_cell.angle_gamma   90.00
#
_symmetry.space_group_name_H-M   'P 1'
#
loop_
_entity.id
_entity.type
_entity.pdbx_description
1 polymer ?
#
loop_
_entity_poly.entity_id
_entity_poly.type
_entity_poly.pdbx_seq_one_letter_code
_entity_poly.pdbx_strand_id
1 'polypeptide(L)'
;LANIDSTNDSDVPDANNPNAVATVTAYGSYVFTWTEDNGGCSNSAFIEVDFDELPVANAGSGGDECDLDFTFSAIPTVGSGLWTVNGPGAATFTSATNANTPVSVSNYGTYIFTWTETNGSCSSVDDVIVNFYEQPVADAGIDGSACSFNYTMTGTASVGTGLWTYTGPGNATFADDADPTTDVSVDAVGDYFFTWTETNGTCSDNASVLVSFYTQPVASAGLGGDECDLDFTLGAVPSSGVGLWTAVGPGIATFVSDIDPATDVSVTAYGTYTFTWTETSGTCTDVSSVSVNFYEQPAAVAGQGGNECDLDFLTSAVPSVGSGLWSQTLGPGTATFSNASSGINVITVDAYGAYDFTWTETNGTCVDFRSISVNFYEQPVANAGTGGSICDLDFTLSAVLSTGSGLWTSSGPGTATFISDTDPSTTVSVSQSGIYTFTWTETNGSCIDIDEVQVTFYDQPIADAGVGADECDLNFTFNGTASFGTGTWTYTGPGNAFFSNPNNAVATAVVDAYGAYTFTWTEVNGVCS
;
A
#
# COMPACT_ATOMS: atom_id res chain seq x y z
N LEU A 1 -49.04 -128.04 -6.39
CA LEU A 1 -49.64 -126.71 -6.31
C LEU A 1 -48.58 -125.76 -5.76
N ALA A 2 -48.23 -124.69 -6.56
CA ALA A 2 -47.36 -123.61 -6.09
C ALA A 2 -48.24 -122.55 -5.44
N ASN A 3 -47.81 -122.01 -4.35
CA ASN A 3 -48.53 -120.90 -3.67
C ASN A 3 -47.56 -119.80 -3.23
N ILE A 4 -48.00 -118.62 -3.34
CA ILE A 4 -47.31 -117.42 -2.78
C ILE A 4 -47.89 -117.18 -1.42
N ASP A 5 -47.10 -117.23 -0.36
CA ASP A 5 -47.45 -116.80 0.99
C ASP A 5 -46.71 -115.52 1.33
N SER A 6 -47.33 -114.53 1.95
CA SER A 6 -46.77 -113.27 2.35
C SER A 6 -46.93 -113.09 3.89
N THR A 7 -45.95 -112.47 4.52
CA THR A 7 -45.92 -112.27 5.97
C THR A 7 -46.66 -111.01 6.45
N ASN A 8 -47.22 -110.23 5.55
CA ASN A 8 -47.98 -109.01 5.86
C ASN A 8 -49.25 -108.95 5.02
N ASP A 9 -50.13 -107.98 5.28
CA ASP A 9 -51.40 -107.82 4.57
C ASP A 9 -51.15 -107.38 3.07
N SER A 10 -50.97 -108.45 2.21
CA SER A 10 -50.78 -108.34 0.79
C SER A 10 -51.83 -109.13 0.02
N ASP A 11 -52.38 -108.58 -1.06
CA ASP A 11 -53.29 -109.30 -1.93
C ASP A 11 -52.52 -109.80 -3.17
N VAL A 12 -52.53 -111.09 -3.36
CA VAL A 12 -51.95 -111.75 -4.53
C VAL A 12 -53.09 -112.49 -5.26
N PRO A 13 -53.80 -111.87 -6.18
CA PRO A 13 -55.07 -112.34 -6.74
C PRO A 13 -54.95 -113.72 -7.46
N ASP A 14 -53.79 -114.09 -7.91
CA ASP A 14 -53.55 -115.40 -8.48
C ASP A 14 -52.25 -116.04 -7.91
N ALA A 15 -52.32 -116.49 -6.64
CA ALA A 15 -51.18 -117.06 -5.90
C ALA A 15 -50.57 -118.32 -6.51
N ASN A 16 -51.18 -118.94 -7.53
CA ASN A 16 -50.64 -120.10 -8.28
C ASN A 16 -49.95 -119.72 -9.58
N ASN A 17 -49.88 -118.47 -9.93
CA ASN A 17 -49.23 -117.95 -11.13
C ASN A 17 -47.83 -117.37 -10.81
N PRO A 18 -46.74 -117.98 -11.34
CA PRO A 18 -45.41 -117.43 -11.06
C PRO A 18 -45.17 -115.97 -11.53
N ASN A 19 -46.06 -115.50 -12.35
CA ASN A 19 -46.05 -114.10 -12.82
C ASN A 19 -47.18 -113.27 -12.17
N ALA A 20 -47.69 -113.65 -11.03
CA ALA A 20 -48.74 -112.88 -10.36
C ALA A 20 -48.26 -111.51 -9.95
N VAL A 21 -49.17 -110.60 -10.00
CA VAL A 21 -48.98 -109.21 -9.48
C VAL A 21 -49.44 -109.24 -8.01
N ALA A 22 -48.54 -108.90 -7.12
CA ALA A 22 -48.89 -108.67 -5.73
C ALA A 22 -49.20 -107.18 -5.52
N THR A 23 -50.28 -106.93 -4.79
CA THR A 23 -50.67 -105.60 -4.35
C THR A 23 -50.62 -105.58 -2.84
N VAL A 24 -49.94 -104.52 -2.30
CA VAL A 24 -49.85 -104.32 -0.87
C VAL A 24 -50.69 -103.16 -0.44
N THR A 25 -51.23 -103.14 0.78
CA THR A 25 -52.07 -102.08 1.33
C THR A 25 -51.32 -101.17 2.30
N ALA A 26 -50.13 -101.61 2.67
CA ALA A 26 -49.23 -100.84 3.53
C ALA A 26 -47.80 -100.91 3.01
N TYR A 27 -47.02 -99.89 3.29
CA TYR A 27 -45.57 -99.90 3.01
C TYR A 27 -44.85 -100.75 4.00
N GLY A 28 -43.73 -101.32 3.61
CA GLY A 28 -42.90 -102.20 4.43
C GLY A 28 -42.25 -103.35 3.62
N SER A 29 -41.44 -104.14 4.27
CA SER A 29 -40.81 -105.32 3.67
C SER A 29 -41.75 -106.51 3.67
N TYR A 30 -41.95 -107.08 2.50
CA TYR A 30 -42.77 -108.23 2.25
C TYR A 30 -41.87 -109.34 1.71
N VAL A 31 -42.05 -110.54 2.35
CA VAL A 31 -41.39 -111.75 1.86
C VAL A 31 -42.40 -112.60 1.09
N PHE A 32 -42.26 -112.73 -0.20
CA PHE A 32 -43.08 -113.55 -1.07
C PHE A 32 -42.39 -114.89 -1.26
N THR A 33 -43.03 -115.97 -0.75
CA THR A 33 -42.47 -117.31 -0.84
C THR A 33 -43.21 -118.10 -1.91
N TRP A 34 -42.49 -118.55 -2.91
CA TRP A 34 -43.00 -119.42 -3.96
C TRP A 34 -42.71 -120.84 -3.53
N THR A 35 -43.76 -121.67 -3.31
CA THR A 35 -43.64 -123.07 -2.94
C THR A 35 -44.16 -123.96 -4.05
N GLU A 36 -43.36 -124.83 -4.62
CA GLU A 36 -43.75 -125.85 -5.56
C GLU A 36 -43.92 -127.16 -4.85
N ASP A 37 -45.11 -127.80 -5.05
CA ASP A 37 -45.43 -129.11 -4.47
C ASP A 37 -45.75 -130.10 -5.61
N ASN A 38 -45.03 -131.24 -5.63
CA ASN A 38 -45.23 -132.36 -6.56
C ASN A 38 -45.47 -133.67 -5.80
N GLY A 39 -46.69 -133.76 -5.27
CA GLY A 39 -47.14 -135.04 -4.70
C GLY A 39 -46.38 -135.58 -3.48
N GLY A 40 -45.94 -134.76 -2.56
CA GLY A 40 -45.22 -135.11 -1.32
C GLY A 40 -43.78 -134.64 -1.23
N CYS A 41 -43.31 -133.92 -2.26
CA CYS A 41 -42.03 -133.24 -2.24
C CYS A 41 -42.27 -131.79 -2.52
N SER A 42 -42.00 -130.86 -1.58
CA SER A 42 -42.10 -129.41 -1.74
C SER A 42 -40.72 -128.77 -1.67
N ASN A 43 -40.55 -127.74 -2.49
CA ASN A 43 -39.38 -126.87 -2.43
C ASN A 43 -39.84 -125.41 -2.48
N SER A 44 -39.23 -124.59 -1.72
CA SER A 44 -39.61 -123.20 -1.59
C SER A 44 -38.41 -122.29 -1.89
N ALA A 45 -38.64 -121.19 -2.61
CA ALA A 45 -37.76 -120.05 -2.78
C ALA A 45 -38.51 -118.76 -2.41
N PHE A 46 -37.84 -117.78 -1.91
CA PHE A 46 -38.49 -116.52 -1.54
C PHE A 46 -37.74 -115.33 -2.19
N ILE A 47 -38.48 -114.29 -2.36
CA ILE A 47 -37.99 -112.94 -2.67
C ILE A 47 -38.49 -111.96 -1.62
N GLU A 48 -37.60 -111.09 -1.22
CA GLU A 48 -37.96 -109.99 -0.35
C GLU A 48 -38.15 -108.72 -1.24
N VAL A 49 -39.24 -108.07 -1.05
CA VAL A 49 -39.57 -106.80 -1.80
C VAL A 49 -39.98 -105.75 -0.80
N ASP A 50 -39.20 -104.67 -0.81
CA ASP A 50 -39.49 -103.50 -0.01
C ASP A 50 -40.43 -102.57 -0.81
N PHE A 51 -41.56 -102.30 -0.23
CA PHE A 51 -42.46 -101.30 -0.76
C PHE A 51 -42.29 -100.02 0.11
N ASP A 52 -41.53 -99.07 -0.47
CA ASP A 52 -41.24 -97.80 0.23
C ASP A 52 -42.26 -96.80 -0.12
N GLU A 53 -42.67 -96.01 0.86
CA GLU A 53 -43.50 -94.81 0.59
C GLU A 53 -42.71 -93.84 -0.24
N LEU A 54 -43.34 -93.31 -1.35
CA LEU A 54 -42.73 -92.32 -2.16
C LEU A 54 -42.71 -91.02 -1.40
N PRO A 55 -41.51 -90.50 -1.10
CA PRO A 55 -41.44 -89.15 -0.43
C PRO A 55 -41.96 -88.10 -1.33
N VAL A 56 -42.44 -86.95 -0.70
CA VAL A 56 -42.82 -85.74 -1.41
C VAL A 56 -41.93 -84.65 -0.89
N ALA A 57 -40.80 -84.43 -1.60
CA ALA A 57 -39.83 -83.47 -1.19
C ALA A 57 -40.44 -82.05 -1.25
N ASN A 58 -40.18 -81.24 -0.25
CA ASN A 58 -40.53 -79.85 -0.13
C ASN A 58 -39.32 -79.07 0.41
N ALA A 59 -38.62 -78.39 -0.47
CA ALA A 59 -37.42 -77.61 -0.16
C ALA A 59 -37.68 -76.36 0.67
N GLY A 60 -38.94 -75.95 0.84
CA GLY A 60 -39.31 -74.74 1.51
C GLY A 60 -39.27 -73.52 0.59
N SER A 61 -39.09 -72.36 1.18
CA SER A 61 -38.99 -71.10 0.43
C SER A 61 -37.56 -70.65 0.33
N GLY A 62 -37.19 -70.18 -0.83
CA GLY A 62 -35.94 -69.47 -1.07
C GLY A 62 -36.09 -67.99 -0.72
N GLY A 63 -35.09 -67.22 -1.08
CA GLY A 63 -35.06 -65.78 -0.80
C GLY A 63 -33.86 -65.09 -1.37
N ASP A 64 -33.74 -63.83 -1.03
CA ASP A 64 -32.60 -62.97 -1.32
C ASP A 64 -31.92 -62.65 -0.01
N GLU A 65 -30.63 -62.91 0.05
CA GLU A 65 -29.76 -62.66 1.21
C GLU A 65 -28.72 -61.60 0.89
N CYS A 66 -28.38 -60.80 1.91
CA CYS A 66 -27.38 -59.72 1.77
C CYS A 66 -26.03 -60.14 2.41
N ASP A 67 -25.90 -61.38 2.74
CA ASP A 67 -24.65 -62.02 3.20
C ASP A 67 -24.46 -63.34 2.50
N LEU A 68 -23.58 -64.22 3.00
CA LEU A 68 -23.29 -65.50 2.40
C LEU A 68 -23.95 -66.66 3.16
N ASP A 69 -24.88 -66.40 4.04
CA ASP A 69 -25.55 -67.37 4.91
C ASP A 69 -27.03 -67.43 4.63
N PHE A 70 -27.60 -68.67 4.62
CA PHE A 70 -29.04 -68.90 4.50
C PHE A 70 -29.44 -70.07 5.39
N THR A 71 -30.67 -70.06 5.90
CA THR A 71 -31.17 -71.18 6.67
C THR A 71 -32.40 -71.77 5.98
N PHE A 72 -32.29 -73.03 5.59
CA PHE A 72 -33.40 -73.73 4.91
C PHE A 72 -34.57 -74.00 5.84
N SER A 73 -35.72 -74.19 5.25
CA SER A 73 -36.99 -74.51 5.89
C SER A 73 -37.70 -75.69 5.18
N ALA A 74 -36.94 -76.67 4.75
CA ALA A 74 -37.54 -77.85 4.10
C ALA A 74 -38.44 -78.62 5.05
N ILE A 75 -39.48 -79.24 4.50
CA ILE A 75 -40.50 -79.96 5.21
C ILE A 75 -40.36 -81.45 4.81
N PRO A 76 -39.65 -82.25 5.57
CA PRO A 76 -39.49 -83.66 5.26
C PRO A 76 -40.79 -84.42 5.45
N THR A 77 -41.01 -85.44 4.61
CA THR A 77 -42.16 -86.33 4.68
C THR A 77 -41.81 -87.70 5.24
N VAL A 78 -41.06 -88.49 4.48
CA VAL A 78 -40.66 -89.82 4.90
C VAL A 78 -39.19 -90.12 4.47
N GLY A 79 -38.51 -90.98 5.24
CA GLY A 79 -37.13 -91.40 4.91
C GLY A 79 -36.05 -90.42 5.34
N SER A 80 -35.00 -90.30 4.56
CA SER A 80 -33.84 -89.40 4.80
C SER A 80 -33.70 -88.36 3.73
N GLY A 81 -33.36 -87.15 4.15
CA GLY A 81 -33.16 -86.00 3.24
C GLY A 81 -31.68 -85.66 3.04
N LEU A 82 -31.36 -85.06 1.89
CA LEU A 82 -30.03 -84.58 1.56
C LEU A 82 -30.11 -83.35 0.71
N TRP A 83 -29.46 -82.25 1.19
CA TRP A 83 -29.26 -81.06 0.43
C TRP A 83 -28.06 -81.22 -0.54
N THR A 84 -28.29 -80.82 -1.76
CA THR A 84 -27.22 -80.61 -2.75
C THR A 84 -27.32 -79.19 -3.32
N VAL A 85 -26.27 -78.79 -4.00
CA VAL A 85 -26.20 -77.39 -4.49
C VAL A 85 -25.63 -77.30 -5.89
N ASN A 86 -26.16 -76.42 -6.66
CA ASN A 86 -25.60 -75.93 -7.92
C ASN A 86 -25.54 -74.43 -7.90
N GLY A 87 -24.35 -73.84 -8.07
CA GLY A 87 -24.15 -72.41 -7.97
C GLY A 87 -22.74 -71.95 -8.33
N PRO A 88 -22.43 -70.66 -8.26
CA PRO A 88 -21.15 -70.08 -8.68
C PRO A 88 -19.97 -70.40 -7.74
N GLY A 89 -20.22 -70.94 -6.55
CA GLY A 89 -19.18 -71.24 -5.57
C GLY A 89 -19.47 -72.50 -4.76
N ALA A 90 -18.62 -72.82 -3.79
CA ALA A 90 -18.85 -73.90 -2.84
C ALA A 90 -19.90 -73.50 -1.79
N ALA A 91 -20.69 -74.50 -1.37
CA ALA A 91 -21.61 -74.31 -0.24
C ALA A 91 -21.22 -75.28 0.88
N THR A 92 -21.26 -74.83 2.10
CA THR A 92 -20.96 -75.60 3.30
C THR A 92 -22.20 -75.68 4.17
N PHE A 93 -22.82 -76.84 4.25
CA PHE A 93 -23.97 -77.09 5.12
C PHE A 93 -23.48 -77.39 6.51
N THR A 94 -24.09 -76.90 7.55
CA THR A 94 -23.85 -77.33 8.93
C THR A 94 -24.17 -78.80 9.06
N SER A 95 -25.26 -79.25 8.43
CA SER A 95 -25.61 -80.68 8.27
C SER A 95 -26.46 -80.87 7.01
N ALA A 96 -25.90 -81.39 5.94
CA ALA A 96 -26.61 -81.57 4.68
C ALA A 96 -27.83 -82.48 4.74
N THR A 97 -27.91 -83.31 5.79
CA THR A 97 -29.06 -84.22 6.04
C THR A 97 -30.15 -83.60 6.92
N ASN A 98 -29.94 -82.40 7.42
CA ASN A 98 -30.96 -81.72 8.23
C ASN A 98 -31.79 -80.79 7.34
N ALA A 99 -33.11 -80.95 7.35
CA ALA A 99 -34.07 -80.15 6.55
C ALA A 99 -33.96 -78.64 6.80
N ASN A 100 -33.70 -78.30 8.06
CA ASN A 100 -33.59 -76.86 8.48
C ASN A 100 -32.13 -76.47 8.80
N THR A 101 -31.21 -76.86 7.93
CA THR A 101 -29.79 -76.57 8.12
C THR A 101 -29.40 -75.16 7.66
N PRO A 102 -28.51 -74.47 8.40
CA PRO A 102 -27.80 -73.32 7.84
C PRO A 102 -26.80 -73.81 6.76
N VAL A 103 -26.67 -72.95 5.76
CA VAL A 103 -25.66 -73.04 4.69
C VAL A 103 -24.91 -71.76 4.58
N SER A 104 -23.57 -71.80 4.39
CA SER A 104 -22.74 -70.69 4.01
C SER A 104 -22.16 -70.97 2.63
N VAL A 105 -22.25 -69.98 1.74
CA VAL A 105 -21.68 -70.07 0.38
C VAL A 105 -20.38 -69.28 0.27
N SER A 106 -19.52 -69.63 -0.66
CA SER A 106 -18.22 -68.95 -0.83
C SER A 106 -18.24 -67.77 -1.80
N ASN A 107 -19.25 -67.65 -2.60
CA ASN A 107 -19.40 -66.60 -3.63
C ASN A 107 -20.83 -66.11 -3.69
N TYR A 108 -20.98 -64.85 -3.97
CA TYR A 108 -22.29 -64.27 -4.28
C TYR A 108 -22.81 -64.78 -5.63
N GLY A 109 -24.11 -64.77 -5.79
CA GLY A 109 -24.81 -65.16 -7.00
C GLY A 109 -26.01 -66.05 -6.73
N THR A 110 -26.63 -66.56 -7.79
CA THR A 110 -27.81 -67.41 -7.69
C THR A 110 -27.41 -68.85 -7.50
N TYR A 111 -27.93 -69.48 -6.44
CA TYR A 111 -27.76 -70.88 -6.12
C TYR A 111 -29.10 -71.60 -6.25
N ILE A 112 -29.07 -72.82 -6.75
CA ILE A 112 -30.17 -73.74 -6.75
C ILE A 112 -29.81 -74.85 -5.75
N PHE A 113 -30.55 -74.92 -4.66
CA PHE A 113 -30.39 -75.94 -3.66
C PHE A 113 -31.50 -76.96 -3.88
N THR A 114 -31.12 -78.27 -3.99
CA THR A 114 -32.04 -79.37 -4.20
C THR A 114 -32.15 -80.15 -2.92
N TRP A 115 -33.34 -80.29 -2.38
CA TRP A 115 -33.68 -81.17 -1.30
C TRP A 115 -34.10 -82.52 -1.90
N THR A 116 -33.34 -83.61 -1.68
CA THR A 116 -33.63 -84.95 -2.12
C THR A 116 -34.11 -85.77 -0.92
N GLU A 117 -35.33 -86.23 -0.89
CA GLU A 117 -35.84 -87.17 0.08
C GLU A 117 -35.74 -88.59 -0.51
N THR A 118 -35.17 -89.53 0.26
CA THR A 118 -35.01 -90.90 -0.13
C THR A 118 -35.57 -91.83 0.96
N ASN A 119 -36.49 -92.70 0.57
CA ASN A 119 -37.04 -93.74 1.43
C ASN A 119 -36.91 -95.04 0.71
N GLY A 120 -35.96 -95.91 1.18
CA GLY A 120 -35.57 -97.10 0.48
C GLY A 120 -35.03 -96.85 -0.94
N SER A 121 -35.75 -97.36 -1.96
CA SER A 121 -35.44 -97.15 -3.37
C SER A 121 -36.16 -95.94 -4.01
N CYS A 122 -37.11 -95.40 -3.27
CA CYS A 122 -37.93 -94.31 -3.74
C CYS A 122 -37.27 -92.90 -3.41
N SER A 123 -37.26 -92.00 -4.34
CA SER A 123 -36.74 -90.67 -4.14
C SER A 123 -37.63 -89.62 -4.75
N SER A 124 -37.66 -88.44 -4.14
CA SER A 124 -38.31 -87.19 -4.64
C SER A 124 -37.34 -86.02 -4.47
N VAL A 125 -37.43 -85.05 -5.30
CA VAL A 125 -36.60 -83.83 -5.30
C VAL A 125 -37.50 -82.59 -5.38
N ASP A 126 -37.05 -81.49 -4.69
CA ASP A 126 -37.61 -80.20 -4.83
C ASP A 126 -36.46 -79.16 -4.77
N ASP A 127 -36.58 -78.11 -5.55
CA ASP A 127 -35.55 -77.07 -5.69
C ASP A 127 -35.97 -75.78 -5.06
N VAL A 128 -35.03 -75.13 -4.39
CA VAL A 128 -35.18 -73.77 -3.88
C VAL A 128 -34.09 -72.89 -4.40
N ILE A 129 -34.45 -71.70 -4.88
CA ILE A 129 -33.53 -70.70 -5.39
C ILE A 129 -33.26 -69.67 -4.29
N VAL A 130 -31.95 -69.46 -4.01
CA VAL A 130 -31.52 -68.41 -3.11
C VAL A 130 -30.51 -67.54 -3.87
N ASN A 131 -30.75 -66.22 -3.86
CA ASN A 131 -29.85 -65.26 -4.42
C ASN A 131 -29.04 -64.64 -3.29
N PHE A 132 -27.74 -64.75 -3.33
CA PHE A 132 -26.83 -64.11 -2.40
C PHE A 132 -26.26 -62.89 -3.08
N TYR A 133 -26.62 -61.71 -2.56
CA TYR A 133 -26.11 -60.43 -3.03
C TYR A 133 -25.04 -59.95 -2.06
N GLU A 134 -23.95 -59.37 -2.61
CA GLU A 134 -22.99 -58.65 -1.79
C GLU A 134 -23.65 -57.39 -1.23
N GLN A 135 -23.57 -57.21 0.10
CA GLN A 135 -24.08 -55.99 0.76
C GLN A 135 -23.30 -54.79 0.26
N PRO A 136 -23.94 -53.79 -0.35
CA PRO A 136 -23.27 -52.53 -0.66
C PRO A 136 -22.70 -51.84 0.57
N VAL A 137 -21.63 -51.09 0.38
CA VAL A 137 -21.03 -50.18 1.38
C VAL A 137 -20.99 -48.80 0.75
N ALA A 138 -22.04 -48.05 0.93
CA ALA A 138 -22.18 -46.71 0.31
C ALA A 138 -21.17 -45.74 0.91
N ASP A 139 -20.48 -44.99 0.02
CA ASP A 139 -19.57 -43.93 0.38
C ASP A 139 -19.94 -42.69 -0.43
N ALA A 140 -20.50 -41.67 0.25
CA ALA A 140 -20.89 -40.38 -0.34
C ALA A 140 -19.71 -39.41 -0.50
N GLY A 141 -18.50 -39.79 -0.04
CA GLY A 141 -17.33 -38.94 0.01
C GLY A 141 -17.28 -38.12 1.30
N ILE A 142 -16.63 -36.95 1.20
CA ILE A 142 -16.40 -36.06 2.35
C ILE A 142 -17.23 -34.78 2.22
N ASP A 143 -17.55 -34.17 3.37
CA ASP A 143 -18.20 -32.86 3.43
C ASP A 143 -17.41 -31.82 2.65
N GLY A 144 -18.11 -30.90 1.99
CA GLY A 144 -17.52 -29.92 1.10
C GLY A 144 -18.15 -28.55 1.15
N SER A 145 -17.54 -27.65 0.41
CA SER A 145 -18.11 -26.32 0.16
C SER A 145 -17.76 -25.84 -1.24
N ALA A 146 -18.65 -25.03 -1.81
CA ALA A 146 -18.45 -24.41 -3.13
C ALA A 146 -18.74 -22.94 -3.09
N CYS A 147 -17.94 -22.15 -3.82
CA CYS A 147 -18.10 -20.73 -4.04
C CYS A 147 -18.87 -20.41 -5.34
N SER A 148 -19.55 -21.41 -5.85
CA SER A 148 -20.38 -21.34 -7.06
C SER A 148 -21.59 -22.23 -6.85
N PHE A 149 -22.49 -22.24 -7.79
CA PHE A 149 -23.65 -23.14 -7.78
C PHE A 149 -23.33 -24.58 -8.26
N ASN A 150 -22.07 -24.91 -8.50
CA ASN A 150 -21.64 -26.21 -8.98
C ASN A 150 -20.65 -26.85 -8.00
N TYR A 151 -20.78 -28.18 -7.84
CA TYR A 151 -19.89 -29.00 -7.03
C TYR A 151 -19.72 -30.36 -7.68
N THR A 152 -18.52 -30.93 -7.63
CA THR A 152 -18.24 -32.29 -8.09
C THR A 152 -18.27 -33.24 -6.90
N MET A 153 -19.17 -34.22 -6.93
CA MET A 153 -19.29 -35.22 -5.87
C MET A 153 -18.05 -36.12 -5.82
N THR A 154 -17.75 -36.65 -4.64
CA THR A 154 -16.55 -37.49 -4.41
C THR A 154 -16.92 -38.87 -3.86
N GLY A 155 -18.13 -39.32 -4.12
CA GLY A 155 -18.59 -40.64 -3.71
C GLY A 155 -17.80 -41.77 -4.37
N THR A 156 -17.90 -42.94 -3.80
CA THR A 156 -17.26 -44.15 -4.31
C THR A 156 -18.30 -45.26 -4.41
N ALA A 157 -18.41 -45.87 -5.57
CA ALA A 157 -19.29 -47.04 -5.74
C ALA A 157 -18.62 -48.32 -5.23
N SER A 158 -19.39 -49.14 -4.52
CA SER A 158 -18.95 -50.49 -4.07
C SER A 158 -19.47 -51.56 -5.00
N VAL A 159 -20.76 -51.95 -4.87
CA VAL A 159 -21.38 -52.99 -5.71
C VAL A 159 -22.82 -52.60 -6.07
N GLY A 160 -23.31 -53.07 -7.21
CA GLY A 160 -24.68 -52.86 -7.64
C GLY A 160 -24.90 -51.56 -8.42
N THR A 161 -25.99 -50.87 -8.15
CA THR A 161 -26.35 -49.59 -8.77
C THR A 161 -26.53 -48.51 -7.72
N GLY A 162 -25.97 -47.32 -7.93
CA GLY A 162 -26.10 -46.19 -7.03
C GLY A 162 -27.03 -45.11 -7.55
N LEU A 163 -27.55 -44.29 -6.63
CA LEU A 163 -28.39 -43.15 -6.98
C LEU A 163 -28.22 -42.04 -5.96
N TRP A 164 -27.96 -40.81 -6.45
CA TRP A 164 -27.95 -39.61 -5.66
C TRP A 164 -29.37 -39.08 -5.41
N THR A 165 -29.62 -38.68 -4.18
CA THR A 165 -30.77 -37.89 -3.77
C THR A 165 -30.29 -36.69 -2.93
N TYR A 166 -31.12 -35.69 -2.68
CA TYR A 166 -30.74 -34.53 -1.90
C TYR A 166 -31.87 -33.97 -1.07
N THR A 167 -31.47 -33.17 -0.07
CA THR A 167 -32.34 -32.23 0.65
C THR A 167 -31.58 -30.90 0.81
N GLY A 168 -32.24 -29.76 0.63
CA GLY A 168 -31.59 -28.45 0.70
C GLY A 168 -32.58 -27.29 0.50
N PRO A 169 -32.09 -26.05 0.51
CA PRO A 169 -32.92 -24.84 0.43
C PRO A 169 -33.52 -24.59 -0.97
N GLY A 170 -32.93 -25.16 -2.02
CA GLY A 170 -33.36 -25.02 -3.40
C GLY A 170 -33.35 -26.34 -4.16
N ASN A 171 -33.38 -26.26 -5.50
CA ASN A 171 -33.28 -27.44 -6.36
C ASN A 171 -31.84 -27.79 -6.63
N ALA A 172 -31.56 -29.09 -6.71
CA ALA A 172 -30.30 -29.64 -7.19
C ALA A 172 -30.52 -30.47 -8.46
N THR A 173 -29.63 -30.37 -9.41
CA THR A 173 -29.64 -31.13 -10.66
C THR A 173 -28.29 -31.80 -10.82
N PHE A 174 -28.30 -33.14 -10.91
CA PHE A 174 -27.10 -33.93 -11.20
C PHE A 174 -26.91 -34.04 -12.71
N ALA A 175 -25.67 -34.02 -13.15
CA ALA A 175 -25.32 -34.31 -14.55
C ALA A 175 -25.62 -35.77 -14.89
N ASP A 176 -25.36 -36.70 -13.97
CA ASP A 176 -25.74 -38.11 -13.96
C ASP A 176 -25.94 -38.55 -12.50
N ASP A 177 -27.18 -38.79 -12.08
CA ASP A 177 -27.50 -39.16 -10.70
C ASP A 177 -27.09 -40.59 -10.33
N ALA A 178 -26.64 -41.39 -11.32
CA ALA A 178 -26.11 -42.74 -11.13
C ALA A 178 -24.56 -42.77 -11.05
N ASP A 179 -23.87 -41.66 -11.31
CA ASP A 179 -22.41 -41.57 -11.17
C ASP A 179 -22.05 -41.03 -9.77
N PRO A 180 -21.30 -41.82 -8.95
CA PRO A 180 -20.88 -41.36 -7.62
C PRO A 180 -20.01 -40.10 -7.63
N THR A 181 -19.36 -39.78 -8.76
CA THR A 181 -18.47 -38.61 -8.95
C THR A 181 -19.09 -37.51 -9.81
N THR A 182 -20.39 -37.50 -9.95
CA THR A 182 -21.14 -36.58 -10.81
C THR A 182 -20.98 -35.12 -10.41
N ASP A 183 -21.11 -34.21 -11.36
CA ASP A 183 -21.33 -32.79 -11.08
C ASP A 183 -22.77 -32.54 -10.67
N VAL A 184 -22.95 -31.73 -9.64
CA VAL A 184 -24.24 -31.25 -9.19
C VAL A 184 -24.31 -29.72 -9.31
N SER A 185 -25.44 -29.20 -9.80
CA SER A 185 -25.75 -27.77 -9.84
C SER A 185 -26.95 -27.50 -8.95
N VAL A 186 -26.85 -26.42 -8.13
CA VAL A 186 -27.96 -25.95 -7.29
C VAL A 186 -28.44 -24.56 -7.73
N ASP A 187 -29.66 -24.18 -7.38
CA ASP A 187 -30.24 -22.87 -7.72
C ASP A 187 -30.33 -21.90 -6.51
N ALA A 188 -29.92 -22.34 -5.33
CA ALA A 188 -29.87 -21.51 -4.13
C ALA A 188 -28.62 -21.81 -3.31
N VAL A 189 -28.10 -20.81 -2.61
CA VAL A 189 -27.02 -20.98 -1.63
C VAL A 189 -27.55 -21.59 -0.33
N GLY A 190 -26.69 -22.24 0.42
CA GLY A 190 -26.99 -22.85 1.70
C GLY A 190 -26.51 -24.30 1.78
N ASP A 191 -26.96 -24.99 2.81
CA ASP A 191 -26.52 -26.34 3.12
C ASP A 191 -27.42 -27.38 2.43
N TYR A 192 -26.79 -28.26 1.66
CA TYR A 192 -27.41 -29.41 1.02
C TYR A 192 -26.85 -30.68 1.60
N PHE A 193 -27.71 -31.64 1.92
CA PHE A 193 -27.35 -33.01 2.23
C PHE A 193 -27.60 -33.86 0.99
N PHE A 194 -26.52 -34.39 0.40
CA PHE A 194 -26.58 -35.33 -0.70
C PHE A 194 -26.41 -36.73 -0.16
N THR A 195 -27.32 -37.64 -0.55
CA THR A 195 -27.31 -39.02 -0.09
C THR A 195 -27.08 -39.95 -1.27
N TRP A 196 -25.99 -40.70 -1.22
CA TRP A 196 -25.68 -41.80 -2.14
C TRP A 196 -26.29 -43.09 -1.62
N THR A 197 -27.21 -43.69 -2.37
CA THR A 197 -27.80 -44.99 -2.03
C THR A 197 -27.38 -46.01 -3.03
N GLU A 198 -26.73 -47.07 -2.60
CA GLU A 198 -26.37 -48.23 -3.42
C GLU A 198 -27.33 -49.37 -3.20
N THR A 199 -27.70 -50.06 -4.30
CA THR A 199 -28.60 -51.20 -4.28
C THR A 199 -28.01 -52.34 -5.11
N ASN A 200 -27.91 -53.53 -4.51
CA ASN A 200 -27.48 -54.72 -5.18
C ASN A 200 -28.52 -55.84 -4.90
N GLY A 201 -29.36 -56.15 -5.88
CA GLY A 201 -30.54 -56.98 -5.67
C GLY A 201 -31.53 -56.31 -4.69
N THR A 202 -31.78 -56.97 -3.56
CA THR A 202 -32.64 -56.45 -2.46
C THR A 202 -31.83 -55.75 -1.39
N CYS A 203 -30.51 -55.83 -1.45
CA CYS A 203 -29.57 -55.27 -0.45
C CYS A 203 -29.31 -53.81 -0.78
N SER A 204 -29.37 -52.95 0.22
CA SER A 204 -29.09 -51.51 0.05
C SER A 204 -28.32 -50.96 1.23
N ASP A 205 -27.51 -49.92 0.95
CA ASP A 205 -26.86 -49.09 1.93
C ASP A 205 -26.87 -47.63 1.46
N ASN A 206 -26.70 -46.67 2.40
CA ASN A 206 -26.66 -45.26 2.07
C ASN A 206 -25.68 -44.49 2.94
N ALA A 207 -25.05 -43.50 2.36
CA ALA A 207 -24.21 -42.54 3.05
C ALA A 207 -24.64 -41.12 2.63
N SER A 208 -24.40 -40.16 3.50
CA SER A 208 -24.75 -38.76 3.20
C SER A 208 -23.56 -37.84 3.43
N VAL A 209 -23.44 -36.81 2.59
CA VAL A 209 -22.41 -35.79 2.65
C VAL A 209 -23.09 -34.41 2.71
N LEU A 210 -22.53 -33.50 3.51
CA LEU A 210 -22.92 -32.09 3.56
C LEU A 210 -22.08 -31.30 2.57
N VAL A 211 -22.72 -30.55 1.66
CA VAL A 211 -22.07 -29.55 0.81
C VAL A 211 -22.73 -28.21 1.04
N SER A 212 -21.92 -27.24 1.46
CA SER A 212 -22.36 -25.86 1.70
C SER A 212 -22.04 -24.99 0.49
N PHE A 213 -23.05 -24.41 -0.13
CA PHE A 213 -22.91 -23.48 -1.27
C PHE A 213 -22.99 -22.04 -0.80
N TYR A 214 -21.96 -21.27 -1.16
CA TYR A 214 -21.85 -19.85 -0.80
C TYR A 214 -21.81 -18.98 -2.05
N THR A 215 -22.24 -17.74 -1.91
CA THR A 215 -22.02 -16.74 -2.95
C THR A 215 -20.56 -16.32 -2.95
N GLN A 216 -19.89 -16.36 -4.11
CA GLN A 216 -18.55 -15.81 -4.26
C GLN A 216 -18.60 -14.28 -4.04
N PRO A 217 -17.88 -13.75 -3.05
CA PRO A 217 -17.74 -12.30 -2.91
C PRO A 217 -17.04 -11.68 -4.11
N VAL A 218 -17.29 -10.37 -4.32
CA VAL A 218 -16.56 -9.53 -5.27
C VAL A 218 -16.12 -8.29 -4.50
N ALA A 219 -14.95 -8.38 -3.90
CA ALA A 219 -14.40 -7.32 -3.05
C ALA A 219 -14.04 -6.07 -3.86
N SER A 220 -14.33 -4.90 -3.30
CA SER A 220 -13.91 -3.61 -3.84
C SER A 220 -13.43 -2.72 -2.69
N ALA A 221 -12.14 -2.42 -2.67
CA ALA A 221 -11.51 -1.58 -1.64
C ALA A 221 -11.80 -0.07 -1.80
N GLY A 222 -12.50 0.33 -2.87
CA GLY A 222 -12.75 1.74 -3.16
C GLY A 222 -11.58 2.45 -3.79
N LEU A 223 -11.50 3.78 -3.57
CA LEU A 223 -10.46 4.63 -4.13
C LEU A 223 -9.42 4.96 -3.06
N GLY A 224 -8.17 5.04 -3.47
CA GLY A 224 -7.08 5.56 -2.67
C GLY A 224 -6.90 7.07 -2.86
N GLY A 225 -5.87 7.60 -2.26
CA GLY A 225 -5.58 9.02 -2.31
C GLY A 225 -4.20 9.37 -1.80
N ASP A 226 -3.99 10.68 -1.74
CA ASP A 226 -2.81 11.29 -1.14
C ASP A 226 -3.29 12.19 0.00
N GLU A 227 -2.73 12.03 1.18
CA GLU A 227 -3.06 12.81 2.37
C GLU A 227 -1.85 13.57 2.90
N CYS A 228 -2.13 14.72 3.50
CA CYS A 228 -1.11 15.57 4.07
C CYS A 228 -1.06 15.48 5.61
N ASP A 229 -1.77 14.56 6.17
CA ASP A 229 -1.75 14.19 7.57
C ASP A 229 -1.65 12.67 7.72
N LEU A 230 -2.01 12.13 8.85
CA LEU A 230 -1.91 10.70 9.16
C LEU A 230 -3.27 10.01 9.24
N ASP A 231 -4.33 10.64 8.75
CA ASP A 231 -5.69 10.13 8.79
C ASP A 231 -6.29 10.00 7.37
N PHE A 232 -7.06 8.94 7.14
CA PHE A 232 -7.75 8.70 5.86
C PHE A 232 -9.07 7.97 6.10
N THR A 233 -10.09 8.26 5.30
CA THR A 233 -11.35 7.52 5.30
C THR A 233 -11.37 6.52 4.16
N LEU A 234 -11.35 5.23 4.49
CA LEU A 234 -11.50 4.13 3.53
C LEU A 234 -12.95 4.02 3.06
N GLY A 235 -13.15 3.44 1.89
CA GLY A 235 -14.48 3.36 1.28
C GLY A 235 -14.68 2.10 0.45
N ALA A 236 -14.63 0.90 1.09
CA ALA A 236 -14.94 -0.34 0.42
C ALA A 236 -16.42 -0.40 0.01
N VAL A 237 -16.69 -1.15 -1.03
CA VAL A 237 -18.05 -1.46 -1.48
C VAL A 237 -18.30 -2.95 -1.28
N PRO A 238 -19.04 -3.34 -0.21
CA PRO A 238 -19.33 -4.73 0.06
C PRO A 238 -20.23 -5.37 -1.00
N SER A 239 -19.99 -6.63 -1.30
CA SER A 239 -20.81 -7.43 -2.21
C SER A 239 -21.62 -8.50 -1.46
N SER A 240 -20.95 -9.38 -0.72
CA SER A 240 -21.59 -10.46 0.04
C SER A 240 -20.71 -10.91 1.21
N GLY A 241 -21.33 -11.38 2.30
CA GLY A 241 -20.60 -11.90 3.46
C GLY A 241 -20.15 -10.80 4.44
N VAL A 242 -19.04 -11.05 5.09
CA VAL A 242 -18.42 -10.14 6.06
C VAL A 242 -17.08 -9.64 5.51
N GLY A 243 -16.80 -8.35 5.71
CA GLY A 243 -15.57 -7.73 5.25
C GLY A 243 -14.61 -7.45 6.41
N LEU A 244 -13.32 -7.38 6.09
CA LEU A 244 -12.27 -7.06 7.04
C LEU A 244 -11.17 -6.26 6.35
N TRP A 245 -10.82 -5.12 6.95
CA TRP A 245 -9.67 -4.33 6.56
C TRP A 245 -8.39 -4.84 7.20
N THR A 246 -7.34 -4.86 6.41
CA THR A 246 -5.96 -5.02 6.88
C THR A 246 -5.06 -3.98 6.22
N ALA A 247 -3.90 -3.71 6.79
CA ALA A 247 -2.97 -2.72 6.27
C ALA A 247 -1.53 -3.22 6.29
N VAL A 248 -0.78 -2.79 5.28
CA VAL A 248 0.68 -2.96 5.21
C VAL A 248 1.28 -1.61 4.85
N GLY A 249 2.27 -1.15 5.63
CA GLY A 249 2.92 0.13 5.43
C GLY A 249 4.11 0.33 6.36
N PRO A 250 4.73 1.53 6.33
CA PRO A 250 5.93 1.82 7.12
C PRO A 250 5.71 1.91 8.64
N GLY A 251 4.46 2.10 9.08
CA GLY A 251 4.09 2.19 10.48
C GLY A 251 2.87 1.35 10.81
N ILE A 252 2.27 1.61 11.97
CA ILE A 252 1.05 0.94 12.42
C ILE A 252 -0.15 1.72 11.86
N ALA A 253 -1.12 1.00 11.31
CA ALA A 253 -2.42 1.52 10.96
C ALA A 253 -3.45 1.10 12.02
N THR A 254 -4.26 2.02 12.48
CA THR A 254 -5.31 1.79 13.47
C THR A 254 -6.65 2.19 12.86
N PHE A 255 -7.54 1.23 12.70
CA PHE A 255 -8.89 1.44 12.20
C PHE A 255 -9.83 1.81 13.35
N VAL A 256 -10.78 2.70 13.12
CA VAL A 256 -11.90 2.92 14.06
C VAL A 256 -12.74 1.65 14.16
N SER A 257 -12.97 0.98 13.03
CA SER A 257 -13.60 -0.35 12.96
C SER A 257 -13.07 -1.06 11.71
N ASP A 258 -12.35 -2.14 11.88
CA ASP A 258 -11.77 -2.92 10.78
C ASP A 258 -12.79 -3.74 9.97
N ILE A 259 -14.02 -3.85 10.47
CA ILE A 259 -15.13 -4.51 9.77
C ILE A 259 -16.10 -3.52 9.10
N ASP A 260 -15.93 -2.22 9.32
CA ASP A 260 -16.75 -1.20 8.64
C ASP A 260 -16.12 -0.87 7.28
N PRO A 261 -16.86 -1.05 6.17
CA PRO A 261 -16.33 -0.72 4.86
C PRO A 261 -15.93 0.76 4.70
N ALA A 262 -16.60 1.67 5.40
CA ALA A 262 -16.35 3.11 5.39
C ALA A 262 -15.70 3.58 6.70
N THR A 263 -14.58 2.99 7.08
CA THR A 263 -13.89 3.29 8.35
C THR A 263 -12.83 4.36 8.19
N ASP A 264 -12.66 5.16 9.24
CA ASP A 264 -11.47 6.00 9.37
C ASP A 264 -10.28 5.17 9.85
N VAL A 265 -9.13 5.47 9.30
CA VAL A 265 -7.85 4.87 9.68
C VAL A 265 -6.83 5.96 9.99
N SER A 266 -6.09 5.79 11.08
CA SER A 266 -4.95 6.63 11.43
C SER A 266 -3.67 5.81 11.36
N VAL A 267 -2.60 6.40 10.82
CA VAL A 267 -1.30 5.76 10.70
C VAL A 267 -0.25 6.45 11.57
N THR A 268 0.82 5.75 11.95
CA THR A 268 1.87 6.29 12.84
C THR A 268 3.10 6.79 12.11
N ALA A 269 3.20 6.61 10.80
CA ALA A 269 4.34 7.05 9.99
C ALA A 269 3.88 7.45 8.59
N TYR A 270 4.53 8.43 8.04
CA TYR A 270 4.34 8.82 6.64
C TYR A 270 4.87 7.77 5.67
N GLY A 271 4.31 7.73 4.48
CA GLY A 271 4.67 6.83 3.39
C GLY A 271 3.47 6.14 2.78
N THR A 272 3.72 5.20 1.89
CA THR A 272 2.66 4.47 1.19
C THR A 272 2.17 3.30 2.02
N TYR A 273 0.87 3.25 2.23
CA TYR A 273 0.16 2.13 2.83
C TYR A 273 -0.71 1.45 1.77
N THR A 274 -0.75 0.14 1.85
CA THR A 274 -1.72 -0.67 1.11
C THR A 274 -2.75 -1.19 2.09
N PHE A 275 -3.99 -0.79 1.89
CA PHE A 275 -5.15 -1.26 2.64
C PHE A 275 -5.84 -2.33 1.82
N THR A 276 -6.12 -3.48 2.43
CA THR A 276 -6.74 -4.62 1.77
C THR A 276 -8.07 -4.93 2.42
N TRP A 277 -9.13 -4.87 1.62
CA TRP A 277 -10.47 -5.31 1.99
C TRP A 277 -10.64 -6.76 1.58
N THR A 278 -10.88 -7.62 2.56
CA THR A 278 -11.16 -9.06 2.37
C THR A 278 -12.61 -9.31 2.68
N GLU A 279 -13.37 -9.80 1.72
CA GLU A 279 -14.73 -10.28 1.94
C GLU A 279 -14.77 -11.79 2.06
N THR A 280 -15.55 -12.30 3.03
CA THR A 280 -15.68 -13.72 3.31
C THR A 280 -17.15 -14.09 3.40
N SER A 281 -17.55 -15.08 2.60
CA SER A 281 -18.87 -15.70 2.63
C SER A 281 -18.70 -17.22 2.80
N GLY A 282 -18.86 -17.73 4.02
CA GLY A 282 -18.50 -19.09 4.37
C GLY A 282 -17.01 -19.35 4.18
N THR A 283 -16.66 -20.27 3.28
CA THR A 283 -15.27 -20.55 2.89
C THR A 283 -14.77 -19.74 1.71
N CYS A 284 -15.63 -18.97 1.08
CA CYS A 284 -15.35 -18.19 -0.13
C CYS A 284 -14.80 -16.83 0.26
N THR A 285 -13.68 -16.46 -0.33
CA THR A 285 -13.03 -15.18 -0.08
C THR A 285 -12.71 -14.47 -1.38
N ASP A 286 -12.77 -13.15 -1.33
CA ASP A 286 -12.20 -12.29 -2.37
C ASP A 286 -11.52 -11.11 -1.71
N VAL A 287 -10.54 -10.55 -2.39
CA VAL A 287 -9.71 -9.47 -1.88
C VAL A 287 -9.53 -8.36 -2.88
N SER A 288 -9.58 -7.13 -2.40
CA SER A 288 -9.24 -5.94 -3.17
C SER A 288 -8.36 -5.04 -2.35
N SER A 289 -7.44 -4.34 -2.98
CA SER A 289 -6.50 -3.48 -2.27
C SER A 289 -6.49 -2.09 -2.87
N VAL A 290 -6.25 -1.10 -2.01
CA VAL A 290 -6.10 0.30 -2.37
C VAL A 290 -4.85 0.86 -1.73
N SER A 291 -4.14 1.75 -2.44
CA SER A 291 -2.97 2.42 -1.92
C SER A 291 -3.31 3.86 -1.53
N VAL A 292 -2.85 4.28 -0.37
CA VAL A 292 -2.92 5.66 0.12
C VAL A 292 -1.51 6.12 0.47
N ASN A 293 -1.15 7.31 0.00
CA ASN A 293 0.14 7.92 0.32
C ASN A 293 -0.08 8.99 1.39
N PHE A 294 0.54 8.83 2.52
CA PHE A 294 0.57 9.82 3.58
C PHE A 294 1.87 10.61 3.49
N TYR A 295 1.75 11.88 3.20
CA TYR A 295 2.87 12.81 3.11
C TYR A 295 2.91 13.69 4.34
N GLU A 296 4.10 13.94 4.86
CA GLU A 296 4.28 14.95 5.89
C GLU A 296 4.00 16.33 5.29
N GLN A 297 3.12 17.12 5.94
CA GLN A 297 2.84 18.48 5.53
C GLN A 297 4.11 19.33 5.66
N PRO A 298 4.60 19.96 4.58
CA PRO A 298 5.71 20.89 4.68
C PRO A 298 5.41 22.06 5.63
N ALA A 299 6.45 22.58 6.26
CA ALA A 299 6.40 23.79 7.06
C ALA A 299 7.43 24.79 6.51
N ALA A 300 7.06 25.52 5.47
CA ALA A 300 7.97 26.36 4.71
C ALA A 300 8.53 27.50 5.57
N VAL A 301 9.85 27.67 5.56
CA VAL A 301 10.58 28.77 6.21
C VAL A 301 11.42 29.49 5.15
N ALA A 302 10.96 30.64 4.69
CA ALA A 302 11.64 31.41 3.65
C ALA A 302 12.87 32.21 4.14
N GLY A 303 13.09 32.29 5.47
CA GLY A 303 14.12 33.14 6.06
C GLY A 303 13.65 34.59 6.23
N GLN A 304 14.61 35.52 6.24
CA GLN A 304 14.33 36.95 6.41
C GLN A 304 14.55 37.65 5.06
N GLY A 305 13.70 38.64 4.77
CA GLY A 305 13.94 39.61 3.72
C GLY A 305 14.93 40.68 4.17
N GLY A 306 15.15 41.68 3.34
CA GLY A 306 16.12 42.72 3.67
C GLY A 306 16.18 43.86 2.69
N ASN A 307 17.22 44.67 2.83
CA ASN A 307 17.56 45.75 1.92
C ASN A 307 18.97 45.48 1.38
N GLU A 308 19.12 45.55 0.09
CA GLU A 308 20.39 45.37 -0.62
C GLU A 308 20.79 46.67 -1.34
N CYS A 309 22.09 46.87 -1.45
CA CYS A 309 22.69 48.02 -2.15
C CYS A 309 23.25 47.64 -3.53
N ASP A 310 22.96 46.46 -3.97
CA ASP A 310 23.25 45.96 -5.30
C ASP A 310 22.02 45.21 -5.85
N LEU A 311 22.19 44.42 -6.88
CA LEU A 311 21.10 43.66 -7.50
C LEU A 311 21.07 42.18 -7.07
N ASP A 312 21.85 41.82 -6.06
CA ASP A 312 21.98 40.44 -5.60
C ASP A 312 21.47 40.30 -4.15
N PHE A 313 20.75 39.22 -3.87
CA PHE A 313 20.28 38.86 -2.53
C PHE A 313 20.54 37.39 -2.22
N LEU A 314 21.12 37.11 -1.06
CA LEU A 314 21.33 35.76 -0.60
C LEU A 314 20.16 35.28 0.25
N THR A 315 19.43 34.30 -0.25
CA THR A 315 18.31 33.67 0.50
C THR A 315 18.79 32.77 1.62
N SER A 316 17.91 32.52 2.60
CA SER A 316 18.18 31.68 3.76
C SER A 316 17.00 30.79 4.14
N ALA A 317 16.25 30.29 3.15
CA ALA A 317 15.18 29.34 3.43
C ALA A 317 15.72 28.04 4.01
N VAL A 318 14.96 27.48 4.94
CA VAL A 318 15.28 26.20 5.58
C VAL A 318 14.23 25.18 5.15
N PRO A 319 14.61 24.23 4.26
CA PRO A 319 13.68 23.18 3.87
C PRO A 319 13.27 22.32 5.06
N SER A 320 11.99 21.98 5.14
CA SER A 320 11.44 21.04 6.12
C SER A 320 11.40 19.63 5.58
N VAL A 321 10.49 19.36 4.66
CA VAL A 321 10.32 18.05 3.99
C VAL A 321 10.04 18.24 2.51
N GLY A 322 10.38 17.23 1.71
CA GLY A 322 10.12 17.23 0.26
C GLY A 322 11.11 18.08 -0.53
N SER A 323 10.59 18.88 -1.48
CA SER A 323 11.37 19.73 -2.36
C SER A 323 10.91 21.17 -2.28
N GLY A 324 11.86 22.12 -2.27
CA GLY A 324 11.57 23.53 -2.23
C GLY A 324 11.87 24.22 -3.56
N LEU A 325 11.17 25.34 -3.81
CA LEU A 325 11.36 26.14 -5.01
C LEU A 325 11.14 27.63 -4.71
N TRP A 326 12.12 28.46 -5.05
CA TRP A 326 11.96 29.91 -5.07
C TRP A 326 11.26 30.37 -6.35
N SER A 327 10.39 31.33 -6.17
CA SER A 327 9.75 32.07 -7.28
C SER A 327 9.64 33.55 -6.96
N GLN A 328 9.68 34.38 -7.97
CA GLN A 328 9.32 35.80 -7.87
C GLN A 328 7.80 35.94 -7.95
N THR A 329 7.22 36.65 -7.00
CA THR A 329 5.78 36.90 -6.96
C THR A 329 5.42 38.37 -7.21
N LEU A 330 6.34 39.30 -6.90
CA LEU A 330 6.19 40.71 -7.16
C LEU A 330 7.55 41.33 -7.49
N GLY A 331 7.59 42.44 -8.26
CA GLY A 331 8.78 43.23 -8.52
C GLY A 331 8.68 44.07 -9.78
N PRO A 332 9.49 45.14 -9.89
CA PRO A 332 9.52 46.03 -11.07
C PRO A 332 10.24 45.39 -12.28
N GLY A 333 11.10 44.42 -12.04
CA GLY A 333 11.87 43.70 -13.05
C GLY A 333 11.76 42.20 -12.93
N THR A 334 12.70 41.49 -13.54
CA THR A 334 12.80 40.01 -13.51
C THR A 334 13.93 39.57 -12.60
N ALA A 335 13.69 38.47 -11.87
CA ALA A 335 14.69 37.83 -11.03
C ALA A 335 15.21 36.55 -11.68
N THR A 336 16.50 36.33 -11.58
CA THR A 336 17.18 35.10 -11.90
C THR A 336 17.68 34.45 -10.63
N PHE A 337 17.54 33.12 -10.55
CA PHE A 337 17.94 32.33 -9.40
C PHE A 337 19.15 31.49 -9.78
N SER A 338 20.22 31.55 -9.01
CA SER A 338 21.41 30.70 -9.26
C SER A 338 21.06 29.22 -9.14
N ASN A 339 20.18 28.87 -8.19
CA ASN A 339 19.55 27.57 -8.03
C ASN A 339 18.22 27.72 -7.26
N ALA A 340 17.14 27.87 -7.98
CA ALA A 340 15.82 28.07 -7.39
C ALA A 340 15.37 26.96 -6.44
N SER A 341 15.92 25.74 -6.58
CA SER A 341 15.58 24.60 -5.71
C SER A 341 16.41 24.55 -4.42
N SER A 342 17.33 25.47 -4.22
CA SER A 342 18.13 25.55 -2.99
C SER A 342 17.56 26.60 -2.04
N GLY A 343 17.40 26.25 -0.77
CA GLY A 343 17.02 27.23 0.25
C GLY A 343 18.03 28.37 0.36
N ILE A 344 19.32 28.07 0.22
CA ILE A 344 20.41 29.06 0.10
C ILE A 344 20.70 29.24 -1.37
N ASN A 345 20.39 30.42 -1.89
CA ASN A 345 20.45 30.73 -3.30
C ASN A 345 20.74 32.23 -3.48
N VAL A 346 21.46 32.62 -4.52
CA VAL A 346 21.62 34.00 -4.92
C VAL A 346 20.51 34.32 -5.92
N ILE A 347 19.72 35.32 -5.58
CA ILE A 347 18.74 35.93 -6.48
C ILE A 347 19.39 37.19 -7.06
N THR A 348 19.42 37.33 -8.37
CA THR A 348 19.87 38.55 -9.08
C THR A 348 18.68 39.14 -9.80
N VAL A 349 18.43 40.41 -9.56
CA VAL A 349 17.36 41.18 -10.23
C VAL A 349 17.93 42.12 -11.29
N ASP A 350 17.13 42.51 -12.28
CA ASP A 350 17.54 43.40 -13.38
C ASP A 350 17.11 44.84 -13.20
N ALA A 351 16.38 45.16 -12.11
CA ALA A 351 15.96 46.52 -11.79
C ALA A 351 15.89 46.71 -10.26
N TYR A 352 16.22 47.93 -9.83
CA TYR A 352 16.06 48.30 -8.43
C TYR A 352 14.57 48.49 -8.08
N GLY A 353 14.23 48.24 -6.80
CA GLY A 353 12.89 48.37 -6.27
C GLY A 353 12.52 47.30 -5.28
N ALA A 354 11.26 47.23 -4.90
CA ALA A 354 10.74 46.24 -3.98
C ALA A 354 10.31 44.97 -4.71
N TYR A 355 10.76 43.84 -4.22
CA TYR A 355 10.42 42.51 -4.71
C TYR A 355 9.88 41.63 -3.60
N ASP A 356 8.94 40.72 -3.96
CA ASP A 356 8.54 39.61 -3.11
C ASP A 356 8.97 38.31 -3.75
N PHE A 357 9.64 37.49 -2.96
CA PHE A 357 10.07 36.14 -3.31
C PHE A 357 9.36 35.13 -2.43
N THR A 358 8.85 34.07 -3.03
CA THR A 358 8.14 33.00 -2.32
C THR A 358 8.93 31.70 -2.39
N TRP A 359 9.21 31.14 -1.23
CA TRP A 359 9.69 29.78 -1.06
C TRP A 359 8.50 28.86 -0.92
N THR A 360 8.32 27.93 -1.87
CA THR A 360 7.27 26.90 -1.86
C THR A 360 7.89 25.56 -1.63
N GLU A 361 7.44 24.83 -0.62
CA GLU A 361 7.82 23.45 -0.35
C GLU A 361 6.69 22.53 -0.78
N THR A 362 7.08 21.42 -1.44
CA THR A 362 6.15 20.40 -1.94
C THR A 362 6.64 19.03 -1.51
N ASN A 363 5.78 18.26 -0.86
CA ASN A 363 6.01 16.88 -0.49
C ASN A 363 4.83 16.01 -0.95
N GLY A 364 5.00 15.29 -2.06
CA GLY A 364 3.88 14.65 -2.75
C GLY A 364 2.89 15.68 -3.26
N THR A 365 1.65 15.63 -2.79
CA THR A 365 0.59 16.61 -3.10
C THR A 365 0.50 17.75 -2.08
N CYS A 366 1.23 17.63 -0.97
CA CYS A 366 1.19 18.60 0.13
C CYS A 366 2.11 19.78 -0.15
N VAL A 367 1.60 20.97 0.06
CA VAL A 367 2.29 22.24 -0.26
C VAL A 367 2.16 23.20 0.90
N ASP A 368 3.26 23.88 1.22
CA ASP A 368 3.27 25.09 2.06
C ASP A 368 4.19 26.12 1.44
N PHE A 369 3.97 27.41 1.73
CA PHE A 369 4.80 28.48 1.21
C PHE A 369 4.93 29.65 2.19
N ARG A 370 6.06 30.36 2.07
CA ARG A 370 6.32 31.63 2.79
C ARG A 370 7.02 32.60 1.85
N SER A 371 6.68 33.88 2.00
CA SER A 371 7.25 34.96 1.20
C SER A 371 8.15 35.83 2.05
N ILE A 372 9.16 36.40 1.42
CA ILE A 372 10.02 37.46 1.94
C ILE A 372 9.95 38.68 1.00
N SER A 373 10.08 39.89 1.58
CA SER A 373 10.21 41.12 0.82
C SER A 373 11.65 41.61 0.87
N VAL A 374 12.21 41.93 -0.28
CA VAL A 374 13.57 42.45 -0.43
C VAL A 374 13.50 43.77 -1.22
N ASN A 375 14.12 44.81 -0.68
CA ASN A 375 14.26 46.10 -1.38
C ASN A 375 15.67 46.21 -1.93
N PHE A 376 15.80 46.31 -3.22
CA PHE A 376 17.05 46.59 -3.90
C PHE A 376 17.18 48.07 -4.17
N TYR A 377 18.16 48.71 -3.57
CA TYR A 377 18.46 50.10 -3.76
C TYR A 377 19.72 50.26 -4.61
N GLU A 378 19.72 51.27 -5.49
CA GLU A 378 20.93 51.63 -6.21
C GLU A 378 21.95 52.18 -5.23
N GLN A 379 23.18 51.62 -5.22
CA GLN A 379 24.26 52.15 -4.39
C GLN A 379 24.59 53.56 -4.80
N PRO A 380 24.50 54.58 -3.90
CA PRO A 380 24.98 55.91 -4.19
C PRO A 380 26.46 55.91 -4.52
N VAL A 381 26.88 56.87 -5.33
CA VAL A 381 28.31 57.18 -5.62
C VAL A 381 28.49 58.63 -5.29
N ALA A 382 28.82 58.92 -4.03
CA ALA A 382 28.93 60.27 -3.53
C ALA A 382 30.09 61.02 -4.23
N ASN A 383 29.82 62.26 -4.59
CA ASN A 383 30.83 63.16 -5.17
C ASN A 383 30.69 64.52 -4.53
N ALA A 384 31.59 64.89 -3.64
CA ALA A 384 31.60 66.14 -2.89
C ALA A 384 32.08 67.33 -3.75
N GLY A 385 32.45 67.06 -5.00
CA GLY A 385 32.95 68.11 -5.90
C GLY A 385 34.40 68.45 -5.65
N THR A 386 34.72 69.69 -5.94
CA THR A 386 36.13 70.16 -5.82
C THR A 386 36.24 71.19 -4.71
N GLY A 387 37.27 71.04 -3.91
CA GLY A 387 37.63 72.00 -2.87
C GLY A 387 38.48 73.14 -3.43
N GLY A 388 39.01 73.92 -2.55
CA GLY A 388 39.82 75.02 -2.93
C GLY A 388 40.39 75.81 -1.76
N SER A 389 40.90 77.01 -2.12
CA SER A 389 41.38 77.93 -1.12
C SER A 389 40.71 79.29 -1.43
N ILE A 390 40.25 79.94 -0.40
CA ILE A 390 39.49 81.19 -0.54
C ILE A 390 39.87 82.22 0.50
N CYS A 391 39.74 83.49 0.14
CA CYS A 391 40.04 84.66 1.00
C CYS A 391 38.77 85.20 1.70
N ASP A 392 37.79 84.43 1.82
CA ASP A 392 36.49 84.73 2.44
C ASP A 392 36.11 83.62 3.39
N LEU A 393 35.16 83.87 4.21
CA LEU A 393 34.62 82.83 5.13
C LEU A 393 33.41 82.11 4.51
N ASP A 394 33.06 82.40 3.26
CA ASP A 394 31.98 81.81 2.50
C ASP A 394 32.55 81.00 1.30
N PHE A 395 32.07 79.75 1.14
CA PHE A 395 32.42 78.91 0.02
C PHE A 395 31.18 78.26 -0.56
N THR A 396 31.10 78.14 -1.88
CA THR A 396 30.03 77.37 -2.52
C THR A 396 30.52 75.97 -2.80
N LEU A 397 29.96 75.03 -2.12
CA LEU A 397 30.18 73.57 -2.36
C LEU A 397 29.48 73.19 -3.66
N SER A 398 29.92 72.10 -4.29
CA SER A 398 29.46 71.64 -5.59
C SER A 398 29.40 70.12 -5.72
N ALA A 399 28.76 69.49 -4.75
CA ALA A 399 28.52 68.04 -4.83
C ALA A 399 27.65 67.71 -6.06
N VAL A 400 27.75 66.45 -6.48
CA VAL A 400 26.86 65.90 -7.52
C VAL A 400 26.10 64.73 -6.91
N LEU A 401 24.78 64.89 -6.78
CA LEU A 401 23.91 63.82 -6.29
C LEU A 401 23.78 62.74 -7.37
N SER A 402 24.12 61.49 -7.00
CA SER A 402 23.97 60.33 -7.89
C SER A 402 22.56 59.73 -7.77
N THR A 403 22.13 59.38 -6.56
CA THR A 403 20.81 58.82 -6.31
C THR A 403 20.38 59.09 -4.85
N GLY A 404 19.08 59.01 -4.57
CA GLY A 404 18.54 59.15 -3.22
C GLY A 404 18.54 60.58 -2.69
N SER A 405 19.09 60.81 -1.49
CA SER A 405 19.19 62.12 -0.84
C SER A 405 20.57 62.34 -0.30
N GLY A 406 21.04 63.59 -0.32
CA GLY A 406 22.34 63.98 0.16
C GLY A 406 22.29 64.84 1.42
N LEU A 407 23.36 64.82 2.19
CA LEU A 407 23.52 65.65 3.38
C LEU A 407 24.98 66.08 3.56
N TRP A 408 25.21 67.39 3.68
CA TRP A 408 26.49 67.95 4.05
C TRP A 408 26.68 67.95 5.57
N THR A 409 27.87 67.57 5.94
CA THR A 409 28.39 67.76 7.33
C THR A 409 29.76 68.39 7.22
N SER A 410 30.30 68.92 8.30
CA SER A 410 31.58 69.56 8.33
C SER A 410 32.41 69.24 9.59
N SER A 411 33.71 69.26 9.43
CA SER A 411 34.68 69.29 10.51
C SER A 411 35.72 70.34 10.25
N GLY A 412 36.18 71.10 11.29
CA GLY A 412 37.13 72.15 11.13
C GLY A 412 37.34 72.92 12.43
N PRO A 413 38.15 74.01 12.41
CA PRO A 413 38.53 74.76 13.61
C PRO A 413 37.41 75.56 14.23
N GLY A 414 36.36 75.89 13.47
CA GLY A 414 35.20 76.65 13.91
C GLY A 414 33.89 75.98 13.51
N THR A 415 32.79 76.68 13.61
CA THR A 415 31.45 76.25 13.14
C THR A 415 31.30 76.57 11.66
N ALA A 416 30.64 75.61 10.93
CA ALA A 416 30.20 75.86 9.57
C ALA A 416 28.65 75.91 9.55
N THR A 417 28.12 76.81 8.84
CA THR A 417 26.66 76.98 8.66
C THR A 417 26.32 76.91 7.19
N PHE A 418 25.52 75.92 6.80
CA PHE A 418 25.04 75.77 5.43
C PHE A 418 23.76 76.56 5.23
N ILE A 419 23.54 77.17 4.06
CA ILE A 419 22.25 77.71 3.67
C ILE A 419 21.23 76.57 3.61
N SER A 420 21.57 75.46 3.01
CA SER A 420 20.83 74.19 3.04
C SER A 420 21.82 73.03 3.04
N ASP A 421 21.82 72.27 4.07
CA ASP A 421 22.71 71.09 4.19
C ASP A 421 22.31 69.92 3.30
N THR A 422 21.11 69.94 2.69
CA THR A 422 20.62 68.94 1.72
C THR A 422 20.77 69.37 0.27
N ASP A 423 21.18 70.60 0.00
CA ASP A 423 21.42 71.10 -1.39
C ASP A 423 22.87 70.77 -1.78
N PRO A 424 23.10 69.99 -2.87
CA PRO A 424 24.44 69.68 -3.35
C PRO A 424 25.27 70.94 -3.61
N SER A 425 24.65 72.04 -4.11
CA SER A 425 25.32 73.29 -4.46
C SER A 425 25.06 74.38 -3.43
N THR A 426 25.25 74.05 -2.16
CA THR A 426 25.00 74.96 -1.05
C THR A 426 26.19 75.94 -0.80
N THR A 427 25.89 77.09 -0.30
CA THR A 427 26.94 77.97 0.26
C THR A 427 27.06 77.68 1.75
N VAL A 428 28.30 77.53 2.18
CA VAL A 428 28.69 77.33 3.60
C VAL A 428 29.44 78.58 4.05
N SER A 429 29.12 79.04 5.24
CA SER A 429 29.80 80.13 5.93
C SER A 429 30.51 79.58 7.16
N VAL A 430 31.81 79.84 7.34
CA VAL A 430 32.57 79.35 8.49
C VAL A 430 32.81 80.53 9.47
N SER A 431 32.91 80.20 10.76
CA SER A 431 33.11 81.18 11.80
C SER A 431 34.56 81.55 12.03
N GLN A 432 35.49 80.85 11.44
CA GLN A 432 36.93 81.00 11.63
C GLN A 432 37.70 80.44 10.44
N SER A 433 38.81 81.13 10.07
CA SER A 433 39.72 80.71 9.04
C SER A 433 40.40 79.37 9.41
N GLY A 434 40.85 78.59 8.45
CA GLY A 434 41.48 77.33 8.62
C GLY A 434 41.04 76.28 7.61
N ILE A 435 41.48 75.05 7.80
CA ILE A 435 41.13 73.92 6.94
C ILE A 435 39.84 73.26 7.46
N TYR A 436 38.86 73.19 6.60
CA TYR A 436 37.61 72.45 6.86
C TYR A 436 37.54 71.30 5.90
N THR A 437 37.05 70.17 6.41
CA THR A 437 36.63 69.04 5.61
C THR A 437 35.08 69.03 5.58
N PHE A 438 34.51 69.13 4.40
CA PHE A 438 33.08 68.98 4.15
C PHE A 438 32.82 67.60 3.61
N THR A 439 31.93 66.86 4.27
CA THR A 439 31.56 65.50 3.94
C THR A 439 30.18 65.51 3.31
N TRP A 440 30.08 65.05 2.06
CA TRP A 440 28.82 64.78 1.39
C TRP A 440 28.44 63.34 1.57
N THR A 441 27.32 63.05 2.27
CA THR A 441 26.78 61.75 2.49
C THR A 441 25.54 61.54 1.64
N GLU A 442 25.55 60.61 0.70
CA GLU A 442 24.39 60.19 -0.06
C GLU A 442 23.76 58.98 0.56
N THR A 443 22.41 58.97 0.67
CA THR A 443 21.61 57.87 1.23
C THR A 443 20.49 57.55 0.27
N ASN A 444 20.42 56.23 -0.13
CA ASN A 444 19.33 55.72 -0.93
C ASN A 444 18.79 54.45 -0.24
N GLY A 445 17.66 54.55 0.47
CA GLY A 445 17.15 53.52 1.33
C GLY A 445 18.12 53.20 2.48
N SER A 446 18.70 52.02 2.49
CA SER A 446 19.73 51.62 3.47
C SER A 446 21.16 51.85 2.97
N CYS A 447 21.33 52.19 1.73
CA CYS A 447 22.63 52.33 1.08
C CYS A 447 23.21 53.72 1.28
N ILE A 448 24.45 53.81 1.63
CA ILE A 448 25.16 55.05 1.97
C ILE A 448 26.49 55.04 1.25
N ASP A 449 26.85 56.22 0.73
CA ASP A 449 28.21 56.51 0.27
C ASP A 449 28.61 57.88 0.71
N ILE A 450 29.92 58.12 0.84
CA ILE A 450 30.46 59.33 1.44
C ILE A 450 31.68 59.77 0.60
N ASP A 451 31.68 61.07 0.28
CA ASP A 451 32.86 61.70 -0.27
C ASP A 451 33.18 62.99 0.49
N GLU A 452 34.44 63.35 0.49
CA GLU A 452 34.95 64.49 1.26
C GLU A 452 35.71 65.47 0.39
N VAL A 453 35.50 66.74 0.68
CA VAL A 453 36.23 67.84 0.05
C VAL A 453 36.82 68.75 1.08
N GLN A 454 38.06 69.18 0.87
CA GLN A 454 38.73 70.11 1.75
C GLN A 454 38.70 71.50 1.15
N VAL A 455 38.38 72.50 1.99
CA VAL A 455 38.44 73.92 1.67
C VAL A 455 39.27 74.63 2.72
N THR A 456 40.23 75.43 2.24
CA THR A 456 41.08 76.26 3.13
C THR A 456 40.59 77.71 3.05
N PHE A 457 40.11 78.19 4.19
CA PHE A 457 39.68 79.57 4.35
C PHE A 457 40.85 80.36 4.96
N TYR A 458 41.32 81.35 4.24
CA TYR A 458 42.37 82.21 4.72
C TYR A 458 41.80 83.56 5.16
N ASP A 459 42.40 84.13 6.23
CA ASP A 459 42.12 85.51 6.55
C ASP A 459 42.69 86.45 5.50
N GLN A 460 41.90 87.42 5.05
CA GLN A 460 42.33 88.42 4.12
C GLN A 460 43.38 89.32 4.79
N PRO A 461 44.61 89.41 4.25
CA PRO A 461 45.57 90.33 4.81
C PRO A 461 45.12 91.76 4.63
N ILE A 462 45.45 92.58 5.64
CA ILE A 462 45.23 94.04 5.60
C ILE A 462 46.60 94.67 5.67
N ALA A 463 47.19 94.94 4.50
CA ALA A 463 48.55 95.46 4.39
C ALA A 463 48.54 96.95 4.86
N ASP A 464 49.45 97.22 5.78
CA ASP A 464 49.69 98.62 6.25
C ASP A 464 51.19 98.91 6.08
N ALA A 465 51.50 99.74 5.10
CA ALA A 465 52.87 100.16 4.79
C ALA A 465 53.42 101.22 5.74
N GLY A 466 52.54 101.74 6.61
CA GLY A 466 52.86 102.92 7.42
C GLY A 466 52.81 104.23 6.65
N VAL A 467 53.45 105.28 7.17
CA VAL A 467 53.48 106.58 6.54
C VAL A 467 54.82 106.88 5.93
N GLY A 468 54.81 107.47 4.79
CA GLY A 468 56.05 107.97 4.12
C GLY A 468 56.47 109.31 4.72
N ALA A 469 57.73 109.67 4.47
CA ALA A 469 58.32 110.95 4.93
C ALA A 469 59.36 111.47 3.92
N ASP A 470 59.77 112.71 4.07
CA ASP A 470 60.93 113.27 3.39
C ASP A 470 62.14 113.01 4.28
N GLU A 471 63.15 112.38 3.68
CA GLU A 471 64.43 112.09 4.36
C GLU A 471 65.56 112.99 3.78
N CYS A 472 66.44 113.39 4.71
CA CYS A 472 67.61 114.15 4.34
C CYS A 472 68.82 113.30 4.05
N ASP A 473 68.81 112.03 4.24
CA ASP A 473 69.82 111.07 3.91
C ASP A 473 69.20 109.94 3.00
N LEU A 474 69.97 108.94 2.73
CA LEU A 474 69.57 107.80 1.86
C LEU A 474 68.94 106.60 2.64
N ASN A 475 68.54 106.79 3.89
CA ASN A 475 67.98 105.74 4.74
C ASN A 475 66.54 106.11 5.12
N PHE A 476 65.64 105.10 5.03
CA PHE A 476 64.25 105.23 5.50
C PHE A 476 63.85 104.02 6.34
N THR A 477 63.28 104.23 7.51
CA THR A 477 62.79 103.19 8.33
C THR A 477 61.30 103.11 8.24
N PHE A 478 60.77 101.97 7.79
CA PHE A 478 59.36 101.70 7.68
C PHE A 478 58.73 101.54 9.05
N ASN A 479 57.51 101.96 9.16
CA ASN A 479 56.65 101.71 10.34
C ASN A 479 55.36 100.95 9.97
N GLY A 480 55.46 100.09 8.97
CA GLY A 480 54.37 99.23 8.54
C GLY A 480 53.95 98.28 9.63
N THR A 481 52.76 97.73 9.53
CA THR A 481 52.21 96.71 10.44
C THR A 481 51.85 95.53 9.61
N ALA A 482 52.39 94.36 10.02
CA ALA A 482 52.00 93.09 9.42
C ALA A 482 50.72 92.56 10.04
N SER A 483 49.80 92.11 9.24
CA SER A 483 48.53 91.54 9.66
C SER A 483 48.59 89.98 9.68
N PHE A 484 48.42 89.37 8.56
CA PHE A 484 48.41 87.89 8.42
C PHE A 484 49.34 87.45 7.27
N GLY A 485 49.95 86.30 7.42
CA GLY A 485 50.78 85.67 6.40
C GLY A 485 52.23 86.16 6.35
N THR A 486 52.75 86.34 5.12
CA THR A 486 54.10 86.83 4.90
C THR A 486 54.09 88.10 4.10
N GLY A 487 54.77 89.14 4.60
CA GLY A 487 54.89 90.46 3.94
C GLY A 487 56.22 90.51 3.15
N THR A 488 56.20 91.38 2.12
CA THR A 488 57.43 91.67 1.32
C THR A 488 57.38 93.12 0.82
N TRP A 489 58.43 93.87 1.09
CA TRP A 489 58.66 95.16 0.50
C TRP A 489 59.17 95.09 -0.92
N THR A 490 58.56 95.81 -1.79
CA THR A 490 59.05 96.13 -3.16
C THR A 490 59.13 97.61 -3.31
N TYR A 491 59.83 98.05 -4.36
CA TYR A 491 59.95 99.48 -4.58
C TYR A 491 59.99 99.88 -6.06
N THR A 492 59.72 101.13 -6.34
CA THR A 492 59.98 101.74 -7.62
C THR A 492 60.62 103.14 -7.31
N GLY A 493 61.64 103.51 -8.07
CA GLY A 493 62.36 104.78 -7.81
C GLY A 493 63.53 105.02 -8.75
N PRO A 494 64.24 106.13 -8.57
CA PRO A 494 65.35 106.49 -9.49
C PRO A 494 66.64 105.69 -9.35
N GLY A 495 66.78 104.98 -8.24
CA GLY A 495 67.94 104.13 -7.94
C GLY A 495 67.54 102.81 -7.34
N ASN A 496 68.55 102.10 -6.82
CA ASN A 496 68.30 100.82 -6.13
C ASN A 496 67.98 101.08 -4.66
N ALA A 497 67.10 100.23 -4.07
CA ALA A 497 66.81 100.16 -2.64
C ALA A 497 67.26 98.82 -2.05
N PHE A 498 67.97 98.90 -0.94
CA PHE A 498 68.46 97.72 -0.20
C PHE A 498 67.79 97.69 1.13
N PHE A 499 67.02 96.65 1.37
CA PHE A 499 66.28 96.44 2.61
C PHE A 499 67.09 95.68 3.67
N SER A 500 67.07 96.09 4.92
CA SER A 500 67.63 95.35 6.05
C SER A 500 67.01 93.93 6.17
N ASN A 501 65.73 93.87 5.94
CA ASN A 501 64.98 92.62 5.79
C ASN A 501 63.66 92.94 5.01
N PRO A 502 63.60 92.58 3.72
CA PRO A 502 62.48 92.86 2.89
C PRO A 502 61.14 92.22 3.38
N ASN A 503 61.25 91.20 4.26
CA ASN A 503 60.07 90.54 4.81
C ASN A 503 59.62 91.02 6.20
N ASN A 504 60.22 92.17 6.66
CA ASN A 504 59.83 92.76 7.93
C ASN A 504 59.16 94.13 7.67
N ALA A 505 57.90 94.29 8.16
CA ALA A 505 57.12 95.51 7.96
C ALA A 505 57.81 96.77 8.50
N VAL A 506 58.65 96.60 9.55
CA VAL A 506 59.44 97.69 10.14
C VAL A 506 60.96 97.65 9.66
N ALA A 507 61.21 97.24 8.49
CA ALA A 507 62.54 97.20 7.88
C ALA A 507 63.12 98.66 7.65
N THR A 508 64.42 98.75 7.40
CA THR A 508 65.08 99.97 6.91
C THR A 508 65.48 99.73 5.46
N ALA A 509 65.11 100.70 4.62
CA ALA A 509 65.64 100.71 3.26
C ALA A 509 66.78 101.77 3.11
N VAL A 510 67.79 101.39 2.43
CA VAL A 510 68.93 102.26 2.00
C VAL A 510 68.86 102.36 0.50
N VAL A 511 68.77 103.60 0.00
CA VAL A 511 68.70 103.86 -1.44
C VAL A 511 70.05 104.42 -1.95
N ASP A 512 70.38 104.21 -3.22
CA ASP A 512 71.65 104.62 -3.80
C ASP A 512 71.57 105.92 -4.66
N ALA A 513 70.31 106.46 -4.80
CA ALA A 513 70.09 107.69 -5.54
C ALA A 513 69.01 108.53 -4.83
N TYR A 514 69.15 109.86 -4.86
CA TYR A 514 68.06 110.72 -4.37
C TYR A 514 66.90 110.83 -5.36
N GLY A 515 65.71 111.02 -4.86
CA GLY A 515 64.50 111.17 -5.62
C GLY A 515 63.29 110.48 -4.94
N ALA A 516 62.19 110.54 -5.60
CA ALA A 516 60.94 109.95 -5.01
C ALA A 516 60.95 108.40 -5.21
N TYR A 517 60.81 107.68 -4.17
CA TYR A 517 60.55 106.25 -4.15
C TYR A 517 59.15 105.91 -3.69
N THR A 518 58.54 104.92 -4.33
CA THR A 518 57.33 104.30 -3.86
C THR A 518 57.70 102.93 -3.33
N PHE A 519 57.50 102.71 -2.06
CA PHE A 519 57.71 101.39 -1.42
C PHE A 519 56.32 100.81 -1.24
N THR A 520 56.14 99.56 -1.67
CA THR A 520 54.89 98.79 -1.57
C THR A 520 55.11 97.61 -0.64
N TRP A 521 54.35 97.54 0.41
CA TRP A 521 54.25 96.41 1.29
C TRP A 521 53.13 95.52 0.77
N THR A 522 53.48 94.27 0.42
CA THR A 522 52.52 93.24 -0.04
C THR A 522 52.49 92.16 0.97
N GLU A 523 51.34 91.84 1.54
CA GLU A 523 51.13 90.68 2.42
C GLU A 523 50.42 89.56 1.64
N VAL A 524 50.89 88.33 1.82
CA VAL A 524 50.31 87.15 1.23
C VAL A 524 50.00 86.15 2.32
N ASN A 525 48.76 85.71 2.43
CA ASN A 525 48.31 84.64 3.36
C ASN A 525 47.62 83.58 2.49
N GLY A 526 48.34 82.49 2.20
CA GLY A 526 47.87 81.46 1.29
C GLY A 526 47.63 82.01 -0.12
N VAL A 527 46.37 82.02 -0.58
CA VAL A 527 45.97 82.56 -1.88
C VAL A 527 45.59 84.06 -1.82
N CYS A 528 45.51 84.64 -0.64
CA CYS A 528 45.09 85.98 -0.36
C CYS A 528 46.28 86.96 -0.37
N SER A 529 46.07 88.08 -1.03
CA SER A 529 47.11 89.08 -1.07
C SER A 529 46.52 90.53 -1.04
#